data_ee5a459149d79c48fc48772ebcef1a59
#
_entry.id   ee5a459149d79c48fc48772ebcef1a59
#
_cell.length_a   1.000
_cell.length_b   1.000
_cell.length_c   1.000
_cell.angle_alpha   90.00
_cell.angle_beta   90.00
_cell.angle_gamma   90.00
#
_symmetry.space_group_name_H-M   'P 1'
#
loop_
_entity.id
_entity.type
_entity.pdbx_description
1 polymer ?
#
loop_
_entity_poly.entity_id
_entity_poly.type
_entity_poly.pdbx_seq_one_letter_code
_entity_poly.pdbx_strand_id
1 'polypeptide(L)'
;MAVQHMRIVLSAYLTNGQVNDAAEYLRGLGVSTGPYSVAPQPSPKAAVNLEIGNIEAAEFAEHGNEQWNHFEAAVGQCLSRFGEWLATVPTQNMDRLREAGWKVWSIANLWIDQDQMDFHLPPVLSAQLGRLELELYVLSNE
;
A
#
# COMPACT_ATOMS: atom_id res chain seq x y z
N MET A 1 -26.29 -10.80 -5.70
CA MET A 1 -25.33 -11.91 -5.78
C MET A 1 -24.27 -11.71 -4.70
N ALA A 2 -23.98 -12.73 -3.93
CA ALA A 2 -22.98 -12.62 -2.87
C ALA A 2 -21.57 -12.53 -3.47
N VAL A 3 -20.74 -11.66 -2.90
CA VAL A 3 -19.32 -11.58 -3.23
C VAL A 3 -18.62 -12.76 -2.59
N GLN A 4 -18.08 -13.67 -3.39
CA GLN A 4 -17.48 -14.91 -2.89
C GLN A 4 -15.99 -14.79 -2.65
N HIS A 5 -15.27 -14.18 -3.57
CA HIS A 5 -13.82 -14.09 -3.47
C HIS A 5 -13.35 -12.75 -4.00
N MET A 6 -12.93 -11.88 -3.09
CA MET A 6 -12.35 -10.60 -3.42
C MET A 6 -11.37 -10.19 -2.35
N ARG A 7 -10.22 -9.72 -2.79
CA ARG A 7 -9.15 -9.34 -1.88
C ARG A 7 -8.38 -8.18 -2.49
N ILE A 8 -7.96 -7.26 -1.65
CA ILE A 8 -7.01 -6.23 -2.04
C ILE A 8 -5.86 -6.23 -1.04
N VAL A 9 -4.65 -6.24 -1.56
CA VAL A 9 -3.43 -6.08 -0.76
C VAL A 9 -2.73 -4.84 -1.24
N LEU A 10 -2.50 -3.92 -0.32
CA LEU A 10 -1.78 -2.68 -0.57
C LEU A 10 -0.40 -2.79 0.08
N SER A 11 0.62 -2.53 -0.69
CA SER A 11 2.01 -2.57 -0.22
C SER A 11 2.76 -1.33 -0.68
N ALA A 12 3.56 -0.77 0.20
CA ALA A 12 4.59 0.19 -0.17
C ALA A 12 5.92 -0.55 -0.19
N TYR A 13 6.61 -0.46 -1.30
CA TYR A 13 7.84 -1.24 -1.54
C TYR A 13 9.02 -0.31 -1.73
N LEU A 14 10.09 -0.58 -1.00
CA LEU A 14 11.35 0.17 -1.08
C LEU A 14 12.48 -0.83 -1.26
N THR A 15 13.36 -0.60 -2.21
CA THR A 15 14.49 -1.49 -2.43
C THR A 15 15.75 -0.73 -2.79
N ASN A 16 16.87 -1.21 -2.24
CA ASN A 16 18.22 -0.79 -2.62
C ASN A 16 19.14 -2.00 -2.46
N GLY A 17 19.68 -2.52 -3.54
CA GLY A 17 20.49 -3.74 -3.54
C GLY A 17 21.83 -3.65 -2.80
N GLN A 18 22.17 -2.49 -2.22
CA GLN A 18 23.48 -2.25 -1.59
C GLN A 18 23.43 -2.21 -0.07
N VAL A 19 22.24 -2.23 0.54
CA VAL A 19 22.05 -2.09 1.98
C VAL A 19 21.65 -3.43 2.60
N ASN A 20 22.35 -3.85 3.68
CA ASN A 20 22.12 -5.13 4.33
C ASN A 20 20.89 -5.12 5.26
N ASP A 21 20.59 -3.99 5.89
CA ASP A 21 19.41 -3.82 6.74
C ASP A 21 18.67 -2.54 6.32
N ALA A 22 17.66 -2.71 5.48
CA ALA A 22 16.92 -1.60 4.93
C ALA A 22 16.11 -0.84 6.00
N ALA A 23 15.51 -1.55 6.96
CA ALA A 23 14.70 -0.93 8.00
C ALA A 23 15.56 -0.03 8.91
N GLU A 24 16.73 -0.49 9.27
CA GLU A 24 17.66 0.30 10.07
C GLU A 24 18.18 1.51 9.31
N TYR A 25 18.51 1.32 8.05
CA TYR A 25 18.95 2.41 7.17
C TYR A 25 17.88 3.50 7.05
N LEU A 26 16.63 3.12 6.86
CA LEU A 26 15.51 4.07 6.80
C LEU A 26 15.38 4.86 8.11
N ARG A 27 15.53 4.21 9.26
CA ARG A 27 15.51 4.90 10.54
C ARG A 27 16.65 5.91 10.67
N GLY A 28 17.84 5.53 10.21
CA GLY A 28 19.01 6.42 10.18
C GLY A 28 18.81 7.65 9.31
N LEU A 29 18.03 7.52 8.23
CA LEU A 29 17.65 8.64 7.37
C LEU A 29 16.49 9.48 7.93
N GLY A 30 15.91 9.07 9.06
CA GLY A 30 14.77 9.75 9.63
C GLY A 30 13.45 9.45 8.92
N VAL A 31 13.38 8.38 8.14
CA VAL A 31 12.16 7.96 7.46
C VAL A 31 11.42 6.96 8.33
N SER A 32 10.21 7.31 8.75
CA SER A 32 9.38 6.44 9.57
C SER A 32 8.55 5.49 8.69
N THR A 33 8.42 4.24 9.11
CA THR A 33 7.46 3.31 8.50
C THR A 33 6.02 3.66 8.92
N GLY A 34 5.84 4.59 9.85
CA GLY A 34 4.54 5.01 10.33
C GLY A 34 3.82 3.91 11.11
N PRO A 35 2.50 3.79 10.95
CA PRO A 35 1.72 2.76 11.63
C PRO A 35 1.86 1.38 11.00
N TYR A 36 2.62 1.25 9.92
CA TYR A 36 2.73 -0.01 9.17
C TYR A 36 3.91 -0.84 9.67
N SER A 37 3.76 -2.15 9.61
CA SER A 37 4.82 -3.08 9.93
C SER A 37 5.59 -3.47 8.66
N VAL A 38 6.87 -3.77 8.82
CA VAL A 38 7.67 -4.34 7.75
C VAL A 38 7.27 -5.80 7.59
N ALA A 39 6.81 -6.17 6.40
CA ALA A 39 6.47 -7.55 6.12
C ALA A 39 7.74 -8.41 6.03
N PRO A 40 7.69 -9.68 6.49
CA PRO A 40 8.81 -10.59 6.33
C PRO A 40 9.22 -10.71 4.86
N GLN A 41 10.53 -10.58 4.60
CA GLN A 41 11.08 -10.73 3.26
C GLN A 41 11.98 -11.96 3.21
N PRO A 42 11.75 -12.89 2.28
CA PRO A 42 12.65 -14.03 2.13
C PRO A 42 14.02 -13.63 1.63
N SER A 43 14.10 -12.59 0.79
CA SER A 43 15.33 -12.04 0.18
C SER A 43 14.91 -11.00 -0.87
N PRO A 44 15.75 -9.97 -1.14
CA PRO A 44 16.98 -9.60 -0.48
C PRO A 44 16.74 -8.77 0.80
N LYS A 45 17.71 -8.73 1.69
CA LYS A 45 17.64 -7.96 2.95
C LYS A 45 17.54 -6.45 2.71
N ALA A 46 17.91 -6.01 1.53
CA ALA A 46 17.87 -4.60 1.14
C ALA A 46 16.48 -4.14 0.63
N ALA A 47 15.46 -4.95 0.85
CA ALA A 47 14.09 -4.59 0.48
C ALA A 47 13.21 -4.44 1.71
N VAL A 48 12.33 -3.43 1.69
CA VAL A 48 11.33 -3.21 2.72
C VAL A 48 9.96 -3.22 2.06
N ASN A 49 9.08 -4.08 2.54
CA ASN A 49 7.70 -4.13 2.10
C ASN A 49 6.81 -3.77 3.29
N LEU A 50 6.16 -2.62 3.22
CA LEU A 50 5.20 -2.19 4.23
C LEU A 50 3.82 -2.69 3.84
N GLU A 51 3.21 -3.46 4.72
CA GLU A 51 1.84 -3.91 4.52
C GLU A 51 0.88 -2.80 4.89
N ILE A 52 0.28 -2.19 3.87
CA ILE A 52 -0.66 -1.08 4.05
C ILE A 52 -2.05 -1.61 4.38
N GLY A 53 -2.47 -2.68 3.73
CA GLY A 53 -3.76 -3.30 4.00
C GLY A 53 -3.92 -4.62 3.29
N ASN A 54 -4.73 -5.48 3.89
CA ASN A 54 -5.11 -6.77 3.33
C ASN A 54 -6.56 -7.00 3.70
N ILE A 55 -7.46 -6.74 2.76
CA ILE A 55 -8.91 -6.70 3.01
C ILE A 55 -9.58 -7.74 2.12
N GLU A 56 -10.29 -8.66 2.72
CA GLU A 56 -11.04 -9.69 2.02
C GLU A 56 -12.54 -9.45 2.14
N ALA A 57 -13.27 -9.64 1.06
CA ALA A 57 -14.73 -9.49 1.07
C ALA A 57 -15.39 -10.47 2.04
N ALA A 58 -14.78 -11.64 2.25
CA ALA A 58 -15.28 -12.64 3.19
C ALA A 58 -15.38 -12.11 4.62
N GLU A 59 -14.57 -11.12 5.00
CA GLU A 59 -14.63 -10.49 6.33
C GLU A 59 -15.97 -9.78 6.59
N PHE A 60 -16.71 -9.47 5.53
CA PHE A 60 -17.97 -8.74 5.60
C PHE A 60 -19.19 -9.61 5.24
N ALA A 61 -19.02 -10.93 5.28
CA ALA A 61 -20.07 -11.88 4.88
C ALA A 61 -21.35 -11.78 5.72
N GLU A 62 -21.24 -11.36 7.00
CA GLU A 62 -22.38 -11.17 7.88
C GLU A 62 -23.35 -10.07 7.43
N HIS A 63 -22.90 -9.17 6.56
CA HIS A 63 -23.73 -8.07 6.05
C HIS A 63 -24.62 -8.48 4.87
N GLY A 64 -24.54 -9.73 4.42
CA GLY A 64 -25.40 -10.25 3.34
C GLY A 64 -25.31 -9.42 2.06
N ASN A 65 -26.41 -8.83 1.62
CA ASN A 65 -26.46 -8.04 0.40
C ASN A 65 -25.62 -6.77 0.46
N GLU A 66 -25.26 -6.32 1.66
CA GLU A 66 -24.41 -5.14 1.88
C GLU A 66 -22.94 -5.47 1.97
N GLN A 67 -22.55 -6.74 1.80
CA GLN A 67 -21.16 -7.18 1.88
C GLN A 67 -20.23 -6.37 1.00
N TRP A 68 -20.64 -6.13 -0.24
CA TRP A 68 -19.85 -5.35 -1.20
C TRP A 68 -19.63 -3.92 -0.72
N ASN A 69 -20.70 -3.26 -0.25
CA ASN A 69 -20.61 -1.88 0.21
C ASN A 69 -19.67 -1.72 1.40
N HIS A 70 -19.71 -2.67 2.33
CA HIS A 70 -18.80 -2.68 3.48
C HIS A 70 -17.37 -2.93 3.07
N PHE A 71 -17.15 -3.82 2.11
CA PHE A 71 -15.83 -4.07 1.56
C PHE A 71 -15.26 -2.83 0.89
N GLU A 72 -16.02 -2.19 0.01
CA GLU A 72 -15.59 -0.96 -0.66
C GLU A 72 -15.29 0.17 0.33
N ALA A 73 -16.11 0.32 1.36
CA ALA A 73 -15.89 1.32 2.39
C ALA A 73 -14.59 1.06 3.15
N ALA A 74 -14.30 -0.21 3.48
CA ALA A 74 -13.06 -0.58 4.16
C ALA A 74 -11.84 -0.31 3.29
N VAL A 75 -11.91 -0.60 1.99
CA VAL A 75 -10.83 -0.30 1.03
C VAL A 75 -10.61 1.21 0.96
N GLY A 76 -11.69 1.99 0.84
CA GLY A 76 -11.60 3.45 0.81
C GLY A 76 -10.97 4.05 2.06
N GLN A 77 -11.32 3.53 3.24
CA GLN A 77 -10.69 3.95 4.50
C GLN A 77 -9.21 3.61 4.55
N CYS A 78 -8.85 2.42 4.09
CA CYS A 78 -7.45 1.99 4.02
C CYS A 78 -6.64 2.93 3.13
N LEU A 79 -7.15 3.25 1.95
CA LEU A 79 -6.50 4.17 1.02
C LEU A 79 -6.40 5.58 1.59
N SER A 80 -7.43 6.06 2.28
CA SER A 80 -7.42 7.38 2.92
C SER A 80 -6.36 7.47 4.03
N ARG A 81 -6.26 6.45 4.87
CA ARG A 81 -5.24 6.38 5.93
C ARG A 81 -3.84 6.34 5.35
N PHE A 82 -3.66 5.64 4.25
CA PHE A 82 -2.38 5.63 3.55
C PHE A 82 -2.01 7.03 3.06
N GLY A 83 -2.97 7.74 2.46
CA GLY A 83 -2.77 9.12 2.05
C GLY A 83 -2.44 10.05 3.21
N GLU A 84 -3.13 9.91 4.33
CA GLU A 84 -2.88 10.70 5.54
C GLU A 84 -1.47 10.45 6.10
N TRP A 85 -1.06 9.19 6.12
CA TRP A 85 0.30 8.85 6.55
C TRP A 85 1.34 9.44 5.59
N LEU A 86 1.15 9.28 4.28
CA LEU A 86 2.07 9.86 3.28
C LEU A 86 2.18 11.38 3.44
N ALA A 87 1.10 12.05 3.85
CA ALA A 87 1.12 13.49 4.10
C ALA A 87 2.11 13.90 5.19
N THR A 88 2.45 12.97 6.09
CA THR A 88 3.46 13.22 7.14
C THR A 88 4.89 13.04 6.67
N VAL A 89 5.10 12.47 5.48
CA VAL A 89 6.43 12.22 4.93
C VAL A 89 6.94 13.48 4.24
N PRO A 90 8.04 14.07 4.71
CA PRO A 90 8.62 15.24 4.04
C PRO A 90 9.16 14.88 2.66
N THR A 91 8.96 15.75 1.70
CA THR A 91 9.48 15.57 0.33
C THR A 91 11.00 15.36 0.34
N GLN A 92 11.69 16.06 1.22
CA GLN A 92 13.15 15.97 1.37
C GLN A 92 13.60 14.53 1.72
N ASN A 93 12.84 13.82 2.56
CA ASN A 93 13.18 12.45 2.93
C ASN A 93 13.07 11.52 1.73
N MET A 94 12.04 11.72 0.92
CA MET A 94 11.85 10.94 -0.32
C MET A 94 12.98 11.23 -1.31
N ASP A 95 13.36 12.49 -1.46
CA ASP A 95 14.47 12.89 -2.34
C ASP A 95 15.78 12.24 -1.90
N ARG A 96 16.06 12.23 -0.60
CA ARG A 96 17.25 11.57 -0.05
C ARG A 96 17.28 10.08 -0.35
N LEU A 97 16.14 9.40 -0.22
CA LEU A 97 16.05 7.98 -0.55
C LEU A 97 16.41 7.74 -2.02
N ARG A 98 15.84 8.52 -2.92
CA ARG A 98 16.10 8.39 -4.34
C ARG A 98 17.54 8.70 -4.71
N GLU A 99 18.11 9.74 -4.11
CA GLU A 99 19.52 10.11 -4.28
C GLU A 99 20.47 9.00 -3.78
N ALA A 100 20.05 8.28 -2.73
CA ALA A 100 20.79 7.12 -2.24
C ALA A 100 20.56 5.85 -3.06
N GLY A 101 19.79 5.92 -4.15
CA GLY A 101 19.55 4.80 -5.06
C GLY A 101 18.34 3.95 -4.72
N TRP A 102 17.50 4.36 -3.78
CA TRP A 102 16.28 3.64 -3.44
C TRP A 102 15.21 3.81 -4.52
N LYS A 103 14.54 2.71 -4.80
CA LYS A 103 13.31 2.71 -5.61
C LYS A 103 12.13 2.58 -4.66
N VAL A 104 11.14 3.45 -4.82
CA VAL A 104 9.98 3.50 -3.94
C VAL A 104 8.72 3.51 -4.80
N TRP A 105 7.81 2.57 -4.55
CA TRP A 105 6.52 2.49 -5.25
C TRP A 105 5.49 1.80 -4.37
N SER A 106 4.24 1.88 -4.78
CA SER A 106 3.12 1.22 -4.13
C SER A 106 2.46 0.24 -5.08
N ILE A 107 1.90 -0.82 -4.56
CA ILE A 107 1.20 -1.84 -5.34
C ILE A 107 -0.15 -2.13 -4.69
N ALA A 108 -1.21 -2.11 -5.49
CA ALA A 108 -2.51 -2.63 -5.11
C ALA A 108 -2.75 -3.91 -5.90
N ASN A 109 -2.72 -5.03 -5.23
CA ASN A 109 -3.04 -6.33 -5.82
C ASN A 109 -4.52 -6.63 -5.59
N LEU A 110 -5.24 -6.88 -6.66
CA LEU A 110 -6.67 -7.14 -6.63
C LEU A 110 -6.94 -8.58 -7.05
N TRP A 111 -7.69 -9.31 -6.25
CA TRP A 111 -8.21 -10.63 -6.61
C TRP A 111 -9.72 -10.50 -6.71
N ILE A 112 -10.25 -10.69 -7.90
CA ILE A 112 -11.64 -10.40 -8.22
C ILE A 112 -12.23 -11.59 -8.96
N ASP A 113 -13.37 -12.09 -8.48
CA ASP A 113 -14.15 -13.13 -9.17
C ASP A 113 -15.38 -12.56 -9.87
N GLN A 114 -15.43 -11.26 -10.04
CA GLN A 114 -16.50 -10.53 -10.74
C GLN A 114 -15.93 -9.83 -11.98
N ASP A 115 -16.81 -9.51 -12.91
CA ASP A 115 -16.42 -8.87 -14.16
C ASP A 115 -15.86 -7.47 -13.96
N GLN A 116 -16.19 -6.81 -12.86
CA GLN A 116 -15.92 -5.41 -12.68
C GLN A 116 -15.75 -5.02 -11.21
N MET A 117 -14.77 -4.19 -10.94
CA MET A 117 -14.57 -3.58 -9.62
C MET A 117 -14.28 -2.09 -9.80
N ASP A 118 -14.96 -1.25 -9.02
CA ASP A 118 -14.63 0.16 -8.92
C ASP A 118 -13.46 0.34 -7.94
N PHE A 119 -12.39 0.94 -8.42
CA PHE A 119 -11.24 1.26 -7.60
C PHE A 119 -11.00 2.76 -7.65
N HIS A 120 -11.28 3.43 -6.53
CA HIS A 120 -11.19 4.89 -6.42
C HIS A 120 -10.02 5.30 -5.55
N LEU A 121 -9.26 6.27 -6.00
CA LEU A 121 -8.23 6.89 -5.17
C LEU A 121 -8.82 8.10 -4.46
N PRO A 122 -8.86 8.10 -3.11
CA PRO A 122 -9.30 9.29 -2.38
C PRO A 122 -8.39 10.48 -2.71
N PRO A 123 -8.92 11.71 -2.75
CA PRO A 123 -8.10 12.90 -3.06
C PRO A 123 -6.87 13.05 -2.17
N VAL A 124 -6.95 12.70 -0.90
CA VAL A 124 -5.81 12.76 0.02
C VAL A 124 -4.68 11.84 -0.45
N LEU A 125 -4.99 10.66 -0.97
CA LEU A 125 -3.98 9.73 -1.50
C LEU A 125 -3.43 10.22 -2.83
N SER A 126 -4.30 10.60 -3.77
CA SER A 126 -3.87 11.11 -5.07
C SER A 126 -2.94 12.31 -4.94
N ALA A 127 -3.26 13.25 -4.04
CA ALA A 127 -2.45 14.42 -3.79
C ALA A 127 -1.05 14.05 -3.27
N GLN A 128 -0.97 13.08 -2.36
CA GLN A 128 0.33 12.68 -1.78
C GLN A 128 1.15 11.85 -2.75
N LEU A 129 0.53 10.99 -3.54
CA LEU A 129 1.24 10.26 -4.59
C LEU A 129 1.88 11.23 -5.58
N GLY A 130 1.14 12.28 -5.98
CA GLY A 130 1.67 13.31 -6.86
C GLY A 130 2.78 14.13 -6.21
N ARG A 131 2.57 14.58 -4.96
CA ARG A 131 3.57 15.37 -4.22
C ARG A 131 4.90 14.65 -4.05
N LEU A 132 4.83 13.36 -3.71
CA LEU A 132 6.01 12.52 -3.47
C LEU A 132 6.52 11.85 -4.74
N GLU A 133 5.85 12.03 -5.86
CA GLU A 133 6.15 11.36 -7.13
C GLU A 133 6.20 9.85 -6.98
N LEU A 134 5.24 9.29 -6.23
CA LEU A 134 5.10 7.86 -6.00
C LEU A 134 4.16 7.24 -7.02
N GLU A 135 4.62 6.16 -7.65
CA GLU A 135 3.79 5.37 -8.53
C GLU A 135 2.93 4.40 -7.73
N LEU A 136 1.71 4.21 -8.18
CA LEU A 136 0.83 3.16 -7.69
C LEU A 136 0.54 2.19 -8.83
N TYR A 137 1.03 0.97 -8.70
CA TYR A 137 0.71 -0.11 -9.64
C TYR A 137 -0.55 -0.81 -9.17
N VAL A 138 -1.50 -0.99 -10.08
CA VAL A 138 -2.72 -1.75 -9.81
C VAL A 138 -2.66 -3.03 -10.63
N LEU A 139 -2.58 -4.15 -9.95
CA LEU A 139 -2.46 -5.46 -10.57
C LEU A 139 -3.72 -6.26 -10.31
N SER A 140 -4.27 -6.83 -11.36
CA SER A 140 -5.43 -7.71 -11.29
C SER A 140 -4.96 -9.17 -11.34
N ASN A 141 -5.44 -9.98 -10.42
CA ASN A 141 -5.13 -11.40 -10.32
C ASN A 141 -6.42 -12.20 -10.41
N GLU A 142 -6.35 -13.37 -11.01
CA GLU A 142 -7.47 -14.32 -11.10
C GLU A 142 -7.44 -15.37 -10.01
#